data_262975bc25705ea95dca600f6ebef70c
#
_entry.id   262975bc25705ea95dca600f6ebef70c
#
_cell.length_a   1.000
_cell.length_b   1.000
_cell.length_c   1.000
_cell.angle_alpha   90.00
_cell.angle_beta   90.00
_cell.angle_gamma   90.00
#
_symmetry.space_group_name_H-M   'P 1'
#
loop_
_entity.id
_entity.type
_entity.pdbx_description
1 polymer ?
#
loop_
_entity_poly.entity_id
_entity_poly.type
_entity_poly.pdbx_seq_one_letter_code
_entity_poly.pdbx_strand_id
1 'polypeptide(L)'
;MFEYIKLKRFKCFGDIEFNLLNKKGEPKNMVLVYGENGAGKSNLASALLLLSETLRTMDVRDFIESMLVKQPDAMQDEDFSRYLRMRYKDLETLIKESKMVSSDSPMYIEFGFKLNGKSGCYILETNDSQLIHERLEYTLVKNRGVYFDITPDTTTISTKIFQDRKSYNEIKNASAKFWGKHSLLSIIMHESDDKADNYIKEQLSDNFDIVLEFFSRISGKIKFGSSQERGFIGLPHAIFGEFDEGVIPKTDEDLLDKTELMLNIFFKSIYRDVEKVYYKRSYKENSIRYQLMQTKMLAGKSRDIEFSMESTGTQSLLQLLPFMLVVVHGSTAIIDEFDTGVHDLLVQKLVRSLYNNLQGQLILTTHNTLLMESGFPKENIYVISEIENGEKEIQCITHYDQKIHANTNIRKQYLDGTYHGIPDLNDVDFQQLLSTLGIHKDDNK
;
A
#
# COMPACT_ATOMS: atom_id res chain seq x y z
N MET A 1 -2.63 -13.33 4.90
CA MET A 1 -3.67 -12.29 4.68
C MET A 1 -4.00 -11.65 6.01
N PHE A 2 -4.37 -10.39 6.00
CA PHE A 2 -4.87 -9.72 7.21
C PHE A 2 -6.29 -10.17 7.55
N GLU A 3 -6.53 -10.36 8.84
CA GLU A 3 -7.84 -10.69 9.42
C GLU A 3 -8.57 -9.41 9.87
N TYR A 4 -7.83 -8.43 10.39
CA TYR A 4 -8.32 -7.12 10.79
C TYR A 4 -7.18 -6.11 10.92
N ILE A 5 -7.53 -4.83 10.93
CA ILE A 5 -6.64 -3.71 11.24
C ILE A 5 -7.36 -2.82 12.26
N LYS A 6 -6.75 -2.60 13.43
CA LYS A 6 -7.26 -1.64 14.43
C LYS A 6 -6.38 -0.40 14.43
N LEU A 7 -7.01 0.75 14.40
CA LEU A 7 -6.34 2.05 14.39
C LEU A 7 -6.93 2.93 15.48
N LYS A 8 -6.08 3.44 16.38
CA LYS A 8 -6.50 4.44 17.38
C LYS A 8 -5.59 5.66 17.28
N ARG A 9 -6.19 6.83 17.21
CA ARG A 9 -5.45 8.10 17.07
C ARG A 9 -4.54 8.12 15.85
N PHE A 10 -5.01 7.53 14.77
CA PHE A 10 -4.29 7.41 13.51
C PHE A 10 -4.92 8.35 12.47
N LYS A 11 -4.20 9.41 12.07
CA LYS A 11 -4.67 10.42 11.11
C LYS A 11 -6.07 10.94 11.46
N CYS A 12 -7.11 10.63 10.67
CA CYS A 12 -8.49 11.03 10.92
C CYS A 12 -9.29 10.03 11.76
N PHE A 13 -8.71 8.88 12.13
CA PHE A 13 -9.40 7.82 12.85
C PHE A 13 -9.16 7.94 14.36
N GLY A 14 -10.23 8.17 15.13
CA GLY A 14 -10.20 8.17 16.59
C GLY A 14 -9.99 6.78 17.16
N ASP A 15 -10.89 5.85 16.83
CA ASP A 15 -10.82 4.42 17.15
C ASP A 15 -11.64 3.63 16.13
N ILE A 16 -11.01 2.83 15.31
CA ILE A 16 -11.69 1.99 14.31
C ILE A 16 -11.14 0.57 14.29
N GLU A 17 -12.00 -0.38 13.94
CA GLU A 17 -11.62 -1.74 13.60
C GLU A 17 -12.10 -2.06 12.17
N PHE A 18 -11.15 -2.30 11.28
CA PHE A 18 -11.41 -2.76 9.92
C PHE A 18 -11.34 -4.29 9.89
N ASN A 19 -12.48 -4.94 10.09
CA ASN A 19 -12.60 -6.39 10.11
C ASN A 19 -12.63 -6.95 8.68
N LEU A 20 -11.67 -7.79 8.34
CA LEU A 20 -11.48 -8.36 7.00
C LEU A 20 -11.94 -9.84 6.90
N LEU A 21 -12.59 -10.37 7.93
CA LEU A 21 -13.09 -11.75 7.94
C LEU A 21 -14.42 -11.87 7.22
N ASN A 22 -14.58 -12.96 6.50
CA ASN A 22 -15.86 -13.37 5.93
C ASN A 22 -16.73 -14.08 7.01
N LYS A 23 -17.96 -14.46 6.65
CA LYS A 23 -18.89 -15.15 7.56
C LYS A 23 -18.40 -16.51 8.09
N LYS A 24 -17.37 -17.09 7.46
CA LYS A 24 -16.75 -18.34 7.88
C LYS A 24 -15.53 -18.14 8.79
N GLY A 25 -15.18 -16.90 9.11
CA GLY A 25 -13.98 -16.57 9.89
C GLY A 25 -12.68 -16.68 9.09
N GLU A 26 -12.75 -16.65 7.76
CA GLU A 26 -11.57 -16.63 6.89
C GLU A 26 -11.32 -15.22 6.34
N PRO A 27 -10.06 -14.80 6.17
CA PRO A 27 -9.74 -13.53 5.55
C PRO A 27 -10.33 -13.42 4.15
N LYS A 28 -10.90 -12.26 3.83
CA LYS A 28 -11.38 -11.94 2.49
C LYS A 28 -10.19 -11.69 1.57
N ASN A 29 -10.21 -12.29 0.40
CA ASN A 29 -9.16 -12.09 -0.62
C ASN A 29 -9.34 -10.79 -1.41
N MET A 30 -10.52 -10.18 -1.42
CA MET A 30 -10.78 -8.87 -2.02
C MET A 30 -11.71 -8.05 -1.14
N VAL A 31 -11.39 -6.77 -0.99
CA VAL A 31 -12.21 -5.79 -0.26
C VAL A 31 -12.28 -4.49 -1.05
N LEU A 32 -13.47 -3.94 -1.15
CA LEU A 32 -13.77 -2.65 -1.79
C LEU A 32 -14.19 -1.66 -0.71
N VAL A 33 -13.50 -0.53 -0.61
CA VAL A 33 -13.75 0.52 0.39
C VAL A 33 -14.26 1.77 -0.31
N TYR A 34 -15.46 2.16 0.03
CA TYR A 34 -16.14 3.37 -0.43
C TYR A 34 -16.20 4.43 0.66
N GLY A 35 -16.63 5.60 0.31
CA GLY A 35 -16.83 6.75 1.20
C GLY A 35 -16.67 8.05 0.42
N GLU A 36 -17.12 9.14 0.97
CA GLU A 36 -16.97 10.47 0.38
C GLU A 36 -15.51 10.94 0.30
N ASN A 37 -15.27 12.06 -0.38
CA ASN A 37 -13.96 12.71 -0.36
C ASN A 37 -13.67 13.21 1.05
N GLY A 38 -12.47 12.90 1.57
CA GLY A 38 -12.11 13.24 2.96
C GLY A 38 -12.58 12.24 4.02
N ALA A 39 -13.36 11.20 3.68
CA ALA A 39 -13.79 10.18 4.63
C ALA A 39 -12.62 9.39 5.28
N GLY A 40 -11.44 9.36 4.66
CA GLY A 40 -10.27 8.67 5.22
C GLY A 40 -9.83 7.43 4.45
N LYS A 41 -10.30 7.21 3.22
CA LYS A 41 -9.89 6.06 2.39
C LYS A 41 -8.38 5.96 2.23
N SER A 42 -7.72 7.06 1.85
CA SER A 42 -6.25 7.11 1.72
C SER A 42 -5.54 7.00 3.07
N ASN A 43 -6.18 7.46 4.15
CA ASN A 43 -5.65 7.28 5.50
C ASN A 43 -5.68 5.82 5.94
N LEU A 44 -6.73 5.07 5.60
CA LEU A 44 -6.78 3.63 5.83
C LEU A 44 -5.68 2.91 5.04
N ALA A 45 -5.51 3.26 3.76
CA ALA A 45 -4.44 2.70 2.94
C ALA A 45 -3.05 2.99 3.52
N SER A 46 -2.84 4.17 4.09
CA SER A 46 -1.56 4.56 4.68
C SER A 46 -1.16 3.77 5.93
N ALA A 47 -2.07 3.03 6.56
CA ALA A 47 -1.72 2.14 7.68
C ALA A 47 -0.81 0.98 7.24
N LEU A 48 -1.07 0.39 6.06
CA LEU A 48 -0.20 -0.65 5.49
C LEU A 48 1.12 -0.09 4.94
N LEU A 49 1.10 1.16 4.44
CA LEU A 49 2.33 1.86 4.07
C LEU A 49 3.21 2.08 5.31
N LEU A 50 2.63 2.58 6.40
CA LEU A 50 3.36 2.77 7.65
C LEU A 50 3.98 1.47 8.14
N LEU A 51 3.25 0.35 8.11
CA LEU A 51 3.80 -0.96 8.45
C LEU A 51 5.02 -1.28 7.58
N SER A 52 4.91 -1.16 6.26
CA SER A 52 6.01 -1.45 5.33
C SER A 52 7.22 -0.53 5.55
N GLU A 53 6.99 0.77 5.80
CA GLU A 53 8.06 1.75 6.04
C GLU A 53 8.74 1.55 7.40
N THR A 54 7.96 1.17 8.43
CA THR A 54 8.50 0.86 9.77
C THR A 54 9.51 -0.27 9.74
N LEU A 55 9.31 -1.27 8.86
CA LEU A 55 10.24 -2.39 8.70
C LEU A 55 11.61 -2.00 8.09
N ARG A 56 11.70 -0.84 7.44
CA ARG A 56 12.90 -0.39 6.71
C ARG A 56 13.65 0.76 7.37
N THR A 57 13.24 1.16 8.58
CA THR A 57 13.81 2.35 9.22
C THR A 57 15.31 2.23 9.54
N MET A 58 15.83 1.02 9.80
CA MET A 58 17.26 0.77 9.97
C MET A 58 18.03 0.98 8.67
N ASP A 59 17.52 0.46 7.55
CA ASP A 59 18.17 0.61 6.24
C ASP A 59 18.16 2.08 5.79
N VAL A 60 17.07 2.80 6.08
CA VAL A 60 16.97 4.25 5.83
C VAL A 60 18.04 5.01 6.61
N ARG A 61 18.26 4.69 7.88
CA ARG A 61 19.31 5.28 8.70
C ARG A 61 20.69 5.10 8.04
N ASP A 62 21.04 3.86 7.71
CA ASP A 62 22.35 3.55 7.15
C ASP A 62 22.54 4.18 5.78
N PHE A 63 21.48 4.22 4.96
CA PHE A 63 21.50 4.94 3.69
C PHE A 63 21.81 6.45 3.89
N ILE A 64 21.10 7.11 4.80
CA ILE A 64 21.32 8.55 5.09
C ILE A 64 22.73 8.77 5.63
N GLU A 65 23.20 7.96 6.58
CA GLU A 65 24.57 8.02 7.11
C GLU A 65 25.61 7.86 6.00
N SER A 66 25.40 6.91 5.09
CA SER A 66 26.30 6.68 3.95
C SER A 66 26.34 7.84 2.98
N MET A 67 25.22 8.52 2.75
CA MET A 67 25.14 9.71 1.89
C MET A 67 25.84 10.92 2.52
N LEU A 68 25.69 11.13 3.83
CA LEU A 68 26.40 12.18 4.56
C LEU A 68 27.91 12.03 4.46
N VAL A 69 28.44 10.80 4.45
CA VAL A 69 29.87 10.53 4.33
C VAL A 69 30.36 10.63 2.89
N LYS A 70 29.61 10.09 1.91
CA LYS A 70 30.05 10.00 0.50
C LYS A 70 29.80 11.29 -0.30
N GLN A 71 28.78 12.05 0.03
CA GLN A 71 28.35 13.25 -0.70
C GLN A 71 27.90 14.36 0.24
N PRO A 72 28.80 14.90 1.09
CA PRO A 72 28.43 15.92 2.07
C PRO A 72 27.92 17.22 1.42
N ASP A 73 28.44 17.58 0.24
CA ASP A 73 28.02 18.78 -0.48
C ASP A 73 26.61 18.66 -1.07
N ALA A 74 26.22 17.47 -1.53
CA ALA A 74 24.88 17.20 -2.02
C ALA A 74 23.82 17.31 -0.90
N MET A 75 24.19 16.99 0.34
CA MET A 75 23.31 17.14 1.51
C MET A 75 23.12 18.61 1.95
N GLN A 76 23.97 19.54 1.49
CA GLN A 76 23.80 20.98 1.71
C GLN A 76 22.84 21.61 0.69
N ASP A 77 22.56 20.93 -0.42
CA ASP A 77 21.53 21.34 -1.36
C ASP A 77 20.13 21.11 -0.73
N GLU A 78 19.38 22.20 -0.55
CA GLU A 78 18.07 22.18 0.10
C GLU A 78 17.06 21.32 -0.67
N ASP A 79 17.07 21.36 -2.00
CA ASP A 79 16.14 20.61 -2.84
C ASP A 79 16.45 19.11 -2.79
N PHE A 80 17.73 18.75 -2.83
CA PHE A 80 18.16 17.35 -2.70
C PHE A 80 17.86 16.78 -1.29
N SER A 81 18.17 17.55 -0.24
CA SER A 81 17.84 17.19 1.14
C SER A 81 16.33 17.05 1.36
N ARG A 82 15.52 17.90 0.73
CA ARG A 82 14.07 17.83 0.75
C ARG A 82 13.58 16.57 0.04
N TYR A 83 14.12 16.26 -1.15
CA TYR A 83 13.80 15.04 -1.90
C TYR A 83 14.11 13.78 -1.09
N LEU A 84 15.28 13.70 -0.46
CA LEU A 84 15.66 12.56 0.38
C LEU A 84 14.70 12.38 1.57
N ARG A 85 14.38 13.46 2.29
CA ARG A 85 13.43 13.41 3.43
C ARG A 85 12.01 12.99 3.00
N MET A 86 11.61 13.34 1.79
CA MET A 86 10.31 12.88 1.27
C MET A 86 10.30 11.39 0.95
N ARG A 87 11.43 10.85 0.49
CA ARG A 87 11.53 9.46 0.03
C ARG A 87 11.98 8.49 1.13
N TYR A 88 12.85 8.93 2.02
CA TYR A 88 13.45 8.13 3.09
C TYR A 88 13.10 8.73 4.44
N LYS A 89 12.17 8.11 5.14
CA LYS A 89 11.63 8.61 6.41
C LYS A 89 12.12 7.76 7.56
N ASP A 90 12.63 8.43 8.59
CA ASP A 90 12.86 7.81 9.88
C ASP A 90 11.54 7.58 10.64
N LEU A 91 11.60 6.81 11.72
CA LEU A 91 10.41 6.44 12.48
C LEU A 91 9.71 7.68 13.08
N GLU A 92 10.45 8.67 13.54
CA GLU A 92 9.88 9.91 14.10
C GLU A 92 9.04 10.65 13.07
N THR A 93 9.54 10.77 11.83
CA THR A 93 8.80 11.37 10.72
C THR A 93 7.55 10.57 10.37
N LEU A 94 7.67 9.23 10.33
CA LEU A 94 6.53 8.34 10.08
C LEU A 94 5.44 8.50 11.14
N ILE A 95 5.80 8.62 12.41
CA ILE A 95 4.87 8.83 13.51
C ILE A 95 4.19 10.20 13.35
N LYS A 96 4.95 11.28 13.13
CA LYS A 96 4.41 12.64 12.97
C LYS A 96 3.40 12.75 11.82
N GLU A 97 3.64 12.04 10.73
CA GLU A 97 2.73 12.02 9.58
C GLU A 97 1.50 11.13 9.77
N SER A 98 1.53 10.22 10.76
CA SER A 98 0.51 9.19 10.95
C SER A 98 -0.34 9.41 12.20
N LYS A 99 0.21 9.98 13.26
CA LYS A 99 -0.53 10.26 14.48
C LYS A 99 -1.60 11.33 14.25
N MET A 100 -2.75 11.17 14.89
CA MET A 100 -3.83 12.16 14.87
C MET A 100 -3.35 13.51 15.41
N VAL A 101 -3.62 14.57 14.66
CA VAL A 101 -3.22 15.94 15.02
C VAL A 101 -3.84 16.33 16.37
N SER A 102 -3.03 16.97 17.23
CA SER A 102 -3.43 17.46 18.55
C SER A 102 -3.94 16.39 19.52
N SER A 103 -3.58 15.12 19.32
CA SER A 103 -3.90 14.05 20.26
C SER A 103 -2.78 13.88 21.30
N ASP A 104 -3.11 14.02 22.58
CA ASP A 104 -2.19 13.76 23.72
C ASP A 104 -2.04 12.25 24.00
N SER A 105 -2.98 11.44 23.49
CA SER A 105 -2.94 9.98 23.68
C SER A 105 -2.00 9.32 22.68
N PRO A 106 -1.39 8.17 23.03
CA PRO A 106 -0.59 7.37 22.12
C PRO A 106 -1.36 6.95 20.86
N MET A 107 -0.67 6.87 19.72
CA MET A 107 -1.18 6.20 18.53
C MET A 107 -1.03 4.70 18.70
N TYR A 108 -2.09 3.94 18.42
CA TYR A 108 -2.12 2.48 18.50
C TYR A 108 -2.51 1.88 17.17
N ILE A 109 -1.76 0.87 16.74
CA ILE A 109 -2.03 0.13 15.51
C ILE A 109 -1.88 -1.36 15.82
N GLU A 110 -2.87 -2.16 15.40
CA GLU A 110 -2.83 -3.61 15.52
C GLU A 110 -3.22 -4.26 14.19
N PHE A 111 -2.38 -5.17 13.72
CA PHE A 111 -2.59 -5.97 12.52
C PHE A 111 -2.83 -7.42 12.92
N GLY A 112 -4.09 -7.89 12.81
CA GLY A 112 -4.40 -9.30 12.89
C GLY A 112 -4.17 -9.97 11.54
N PHE A 113 -3.53 -11.14 11.52
CA PHE A 113 -3.22 -11.84 10.28
C PHE A 113 -3.35 -13.35 10.42
N LYS A 114 -3.57 -14.04 9.29
CA LYS A 114 -3.62 -15.50 9.20
C LYS A 114 -2.64 -16.02 8.18
N LEU A 115 -1.72 -16.89 8.61
CA LEU A 115 -0.71 -17.55 7.79
C LEU A 115 -0.76 -19.05 8.07
N ASN A 116 -0.75 -19.87 7.02
CA ASN A 116 -0.83 -21.34 7.12
C ASN A 116 -1.96 -21.83 8.04
N GLY A 117 -3.13 -21.17 7.96
CA GLY A 117 -4.32 -21.52 8.76
C GLY A 117 -4.25 -21.10 10.24
N LYS A 118 -3.22 -20.37 10.68
CA LYS A 118 -3.01 -19.94 12.07
C LYS A 118 -3.02 -18.43 12.17
N SER A 119 -3.71 -17.89 13.18
CA SER A 119 -3.83 -16.46 13.40
C SER A 119 -2.70 -15.93 14.26
N GLY A 120 -2.26 -14.71 13.97
CA GLY A 120 -1.31 -13.93 14.74
C GLY A 120 -1.74 -12.47 14.85
N CYS A 121 -1.00 -11.69 15.61
CA CYS A 121 -1.18 -10.23 15.61
C CYS A 121 0.14 -9.50 15.85
N TYR A 122 0.25 -8.32 15.27
CA TYR A 122 1.38 -7.41 15.44
C TYR A 122 0.86 -6.05 15.91
N ILE A 123 1.40 -5.55 17.02
CA ILE A 123 0.99 -4.34 17.70
C ILE A 123 2.14 -3.34 17.70
N LEU A 124 1.82 -2.11 17.37
CA LEU A 124 2.68 -0.93 17.46
C LEU A 124 1.95 0.16 18.23
N GLU A 125 2.57 0.67 19.30
CA GLU A 125 2.08 1.84 20.01
C GLU A 125 3.21 2.89 20.08
N THR A 126 2.87 4.15 19.80
CA THR A 126 3.86 5.23 19.71
C THR A 126 3.41 6.44 20.51
N ASN A 127 4.37 7.15 21.09
CA ASN A 127 4.16 8.54 21.50
C ASN A 127 4.35 9.49 20.29
N ASP A 128 4.83 10.71 20.50
CA ASP A 128 5.00 11.70 19.41
C ASP A 128 6.26 11.49 18.56
N SER A 129 7.19 10.63 18.99
CA SER A 129 8.51 10.50 18.35
C SER A 129 9.11 9.10 18.29
N GLN A 130 8.60 8.16 19.09
CA GLN A 130 9.17 6.82 19.19
C GLN A 130 8.14 5.76 19.55
N LEU A 131 8.50 4.50 19.35
CA LEU A 131 7.75 3.36 19.85
C LEU A 131 7.79 3.34 21.39
N ILE A 132 6.64 3.06 21.99
CA ILE A 132 6.47 2.83 23.42
C ILE A 132 5.95 1.43 23.73
N HIS A 133 5.41 0.73 22.73
CA HIS A 133 5.06 -0.68 22.82
C HIS A 133 5.15 -1.35 21.45
N GLU A 134 5.75 -2.52 21.43
CA GLU A 134 5.83 -3.37 20.24
C GLU A 134 5.64 -4.83 20.65
N ARG A 135 4.69 -5.53 20.01
CA ARG A 135 4.37 -6.92 20.35
C ARG A 135 4.03 -7.73 19.11
N LEU A 136 4.58 -8.93 19.02
CA LEU A 136 4.25 -9.90 17.99
C LEU A 136 3.83 -11.24 18.61
N GLU A 137 2.66 -11.70 18.22
CA GLU A 137 2.16 -13.02 18.55
C GLU A 137 1.92 -13.84 17.28
N TYR A 138 2.41 -15.06 17.27
CA TYR A 138 2.07 -16.05 16.25
C TYR A 138 2.44 -17.46 16.78
N THR A 139 2.40 -18.45 15.93
CA THR A 139 2.81 -19.82 16.29
C THR A 139 4.31 -19.90 16.53
N LEU A 140 4.74 -20.21 17.75
CA LEU A 140 6.16 -20.40 18.08
C LEU A 140 6.72 -21.69 17.49
N VAL A 141 6.16 -22.83 17.87
CA VAL A 141 6.51 -24.16 17.32
C VAL A 141 5.22 -24.86 16.86
N LYS A 142 4.31 -25.14 17.77
CA LYS A 142 2.98 -25.75 17.49
C LYS A 142 1.83 -24.87 17.98
N ASN A 143 2.04 -24.15 19.07
CA ASN A 143 1.03 -23.34 19.73
C ASN A 143 1.33 -21.85 19.52
N ARG A 144 0.26 -21.05 19.53
CA ARG A 144 0.36 -19.59 19.55
C ARG A 144 1.09 -19.14 20.82
N GLY A 145 1.95 -18.15 20.68
CA GLY A 145 2.66 -17.52 21.78
C GLY A 145 3.27 -16.19 21.36
N VAL A 146 3.91 -15.53 22.30
CA VAL A 146 4.54 -14.23 22.11
C VAL A 146 5.97 -14.41 21.61
N TYR A 147 6.26 -13.87 20.44
CA TYR A 147 7.64 -13.79 19.94
C TYR A 147 8.42 -12.71 20.66
N PHE A 148 7.80 -11.55 20.81
CA PHE A 148 8.35 -10.47 21.63
C PHE A 148 7.27 -9.55 22.14
N ASP A 149 7.56 -8.89 23.28
CA ASP A 149 6.74 -7.90 23.93
C ASP A 149 7.69 -6.90 24.59
N ILE A 150 7.76 -5.69 24.07
CA ILE A 150 8.77 -4.71 24.41
C ILE A 150 8.08 -3.37 24.75
N THR A 151 8.42 -2.85 25.91
CA THR A 151 8.08 -1.50 26.37
C THR A 151 9.36 -0.81 26.86
N PRO A 152 9.34 0.51 27.16
CA PRO A 152 10.52 1.19 27.75
C PRO A 152 11.03 0.53 29.04
N ASP A 153 10.14 -0.09 29.81
CA ASP A 153 10.48 -0.69 31.10
C ASP A 153 10.78 -2.18 31.04
N THR A 154 10.26 -2.87 30.03
CA THR A 154 10.35 -4.34 29.92
C THR A 154 10.69 -4.79 28.50
N THR A 155 11.63 -5.73 28.40
CA THR A 155 11.99 -6.35 27.13
C THR A 155 11.90 -7.86 27.24
N THR A 156 10.89 -8.43 26.60
CA THR A 156 10.74 -9.88 26.48
C THR A 156 10.93 -10.27 25.01
N ILE A 157 11.95 -11.04 24.70
CA ILE A 157 12.22 -11.59 23.36
C ILE A 157 12.32 -13.10 23.50
N SER A 158 11.53 -13.84 22.73
CA SER A 158 11.55 -15.30 22.75
C SER A 158 12.81 -15.84 22.06
N THR A 159 13.46 -16.81 22.69
CA THR A 159 14.54 -17.58 22.06
C THR A 159 14.05 -18.40 20.85
N LYS A 160 12.72 -18.56 20.70
CA LYS A 160 12.11 -19.31 19.57
C LYS A 160 12.10 -18.55 18.25
N ILE A 161 12.56 -17.30 18.23
CA ILE A 161 12.80 -16.55 16.98
C ILE A 161 13.97 -17.19 16.22
N PHE A 162 14.99 -17.65 16.94
CA PHE A 162 16.24 -18.14 16.35
C PHE A 162 16.48 -19.62 16.66
N GLN A 163 17.22 -20.27 15.77
CA GLN A 163 17.68 -21.65 15.95
C GLN A 163 18.91 -21.73 16.86
N ASP A 164 19.69 -20.65 16.96
CA ASP A 164 20.90 -20.57 17.76
C ASP A 164 20.89 -19.43 18.79
N ARG A 165 21.73 -19.57 19.82
CA ARG A 165 21.85 -18.62 20.92
C ARG A 165 22.67 -17.37 20.58
N LYS A 166 23.54 -17.46 19.57
CA LYS A 166 24.40 -16.34 19.17
C LYS A 166 23.57 -15.27 18.52
N SER A 167 22.75 -15.63 17.51
CA SER A 167 21.83 -14.71 16.82
C SER A 167 20.83 -14.09 17.80
N TYR A 168 20.31 -14.87 18.76
CA TYR A 168 19.45 -14.33 19.82
C TYR A 168 20.15 -13.22 20.62
N ASN A 169 21.42 -13.46 21.07
CA ASN A 169 22.16 -12.47 21.86
C ASN A 169 22.51 -11.22 21.04
N GLU A 170 22.84 -11.37 19.76
CA GLU A 170 23.12 -10.25 18.84
C GLU A 170 21.89 -9.36 18.71
N ILE A 171 20.74 -9.92 18.40
CA ILE A 171 19.49 -9.16 18.27
C ILE A 171 19.04 -8.55 19.60
N LYS A 172 19.22 -9.24 20.71
CA LYS A 172 18.93 -8.68 22.03
C LYS A 172 19.79 -7.45 22.33
N ASN A 173 21.08 -7.48 21.97
CA ASN A 173 21.98 -6.33 22.15
C ASN A 173 21.62 -5.18 21.18
N ALA A 174 21.31 -5.48 19.92
CA ALA A 174 20.88 -4.49 18.95
C ALA A 174 19.53 -3.84 19.38
N SER A 175 18.59 -4.64 19.88
CA SER A 175 17.34 -4.14 20.45
C SER A 175 17.56 -3.15 21.58
N ALA A 176 18.42 -3.46 22.53
CA ALA A 176 18.74 -2.56 23.64
C ALA A 176 19.32 -1.21 23.18
N LYS A 177 19.94 -1.16 21.99
CA LYS A 177 20.56 0.06 21.44
C LYS A 177 19.59 0.87 20.54
N PHE A 178 18.77 0.19 19.77
CA PHE A 178 18.06 0.80 18.64
C PHE A 178 16.52 0.79 18.78
N TRP A 179 15.94 -0.09 19.60
CA TRP A 179 14.51 -0.16 19.79
C TRP A 179 13.96 1.16 20.34
N GLY A 180 12.75 1.49 19.97
CA GLY A 180 12.10 2.77 20.24
C GLY A 180 12.27 3.76 19.08
N LYS A 181 13.49 3.90 18.53
CA LYS A 181 13.74 4.63 17.28
C LYS A 181 13.56 3.77 16.03
N HIS A 182 13.58 2.46 16.19
CA HIS A 182 13.32 1.45 15.17
C HIS A 182 12.49 0.33 15.77
N SER A 183 11.68 -0.36 14.98
CA SER A 183 10.98 -1.57 15.42
C SER A 183 11.95 -2.75 15.56
N LEU A 184 11.61 -3.73 16.38
CA LEU A 184 12.40 -4.95 16.47
C LEU A 184 12.44 -5.71 15.14
N LEU A 185 11.33 -5.69 14.39
CA LEU A 185 11.28 -6.30 13.06
C LEU A 185 12.26 -5.61 12.11
N SER A 186 12.36 -4.28 12.12
CA SER A 186 13.34 -3.53 11.32
C SER A 186 14.78 -3.90 11.71
N ILE A 187 15.06 -4.02 13.01
CA ILE A 187 16.38 -4.41 13.52
C ILE A 187 16.73 -5.82 13.05
N ILE A 188 15.81 -6.78 13.15
CA ILE A 188 16.04 -8.17 12.71
C ILE A 188 16.28 -8.24 11.20
N MET A 189 15.47 -7.55 10.40
CA MET A 189 15.60 -7.54 8.94
C MET A 189 16.96 -6.97 8.52
N HIS A 190 17.31 -5.81 9.06
CA HIS A 190 18.59 -5.14 8.79
C HIS A 190 19.80 -6.03 9.14
N GLU A 191 19.83 -6.57 10.35
CA GLU A 191 20.92 -7.48 10.78
C GLU A 191 20.96 -8.80 9.96
N SER A 192 19.83 -9.17 9.33
CA SER A 192 19.76 -10.33 8.45
C SER A 192 20.36 -10.06 7.06
N ASP A 193 20.24 -8.82 6.56
CA ASP A 193 20.67 -8.43 5.21
C ASP A 193 22.11 -7.86 5.19
N ASP A 194 22.58 -7.24 6.28
CA ASP A 194 23.86 -6.52 6.34
C ASP A 194 25.12 -7.44 6.48
N LYS A 195 24.93 -8.72 6.83
CA LYS A 195 26.05 -9.65 6.97
C LYS A 195 26.31 -10.44 5.69
N ALA A 196 27.57 -10.38 5.22
CA ALA A 196 28.06 -11.01 3.98
C ALA A 196 27.68 -12.50 3.80
N ASP A 197 27.28 -13.19 4.85
CA ASP A 197 26.98 -14.62 4.87
C ASP A 197 25.48 -14.93 5.10
N ASN A 198 24.56 -13.94 5.08
CA ASN A 198 23.12 -14.12 5.42
C ASN A 198 22.88 -14.91 6.72
N TYR A 199 23.85 -14.89 7.62
CA TYR A 199 23.93 -15.79 8.77
C TYR A 199 22.70 -15.71 9.68
N ILE A 200 22.21 -14.49 10.00
CA ILE A 200 21.03 -14.34 10.89
C ILE A 200 19.77 -14.84 10.20
N LYS A 201 19.61 -14.59 8.89
CA LYS A 201 18.46 -15.05 8.12
C LYS A 201 18.35 -16.58 8.12
N GLU A 202 19.47 -17.29 7.94
CA GLU A 202 19.51 -18.75 7.98
C GLU A 202 19.22 -19.31 9.39
N GLN A 203 19.40 -18.51 10.43
CA GLN A 203 19.14 -18.88 11.82
C GLN A 203 17.74 -18.52 12.33
N LEU A 204 16.88 -17.91 11.50
CA LEU A 204 15.49 -17.67 11.86
C LEU A 204 14.72 -18.99 11.94
N SER A 205 13.77 -19.08 12.86
CA SER A 205 12.85 -20.22 12.88
C SER A 205 11.84 -20.12 11.74
N ASP A 206 11.45 -21.23 11.14
CA ASP A 206 10.56 -21.29 9.96
C ASP A 206 9.26 -20.48 10.16
N ASN A 207 8.64 -20.58 11.35
CA ASN A 207 7.40 -19.86 11.62
C ASN A 207 7.60 -18.34 11.74
N PHE A 208 8.76 -17.89 12.23
CA PHE A 208 9.06 -16.47 12.33
C PHE A 208 9.44 -15.90 10.95
N ASP A 209 10.21 -16.64 10.16
CA ASP A 209 10.58 -16.26 8.80
C ASP A 209 9.35 -16.07 7.91
N ILE A 210 8.35 -16.96 8.00
CA ILE A 210 7.05 -16.80 7.31
C ILE A 210 6.35 -15.49 7.69
N VAL A 211 6.43 -15.05 8.94
CA VAL A 211 5.84 -13.77 9.37
C VAL A 211 6.60 -12.59 8.79
N LEU A 212 7.94 -12.62 8.82
CA LEU A 212 8.78 -11.58 8.20
C LEU A 212 8.53 -11.50 6.69
N GLU A 213 8.50 -12.64 6.01
CA GLU A 213 8.23 -12.72 4.58
C GLU A 213 6.85 -12.14 4.24
N PHE A 214 5.82 -12.45 5.04
CA PHE A 214 4.48 -11.89 4.85
C PHE A 214 4.47 -10.36 4.94
N PHE A 215 5.10 -9.79 5.96
CA PHE A 215 5.14 -8.33 6.13
C PHE A 215 6.01 -7.64 5.08
N SER A 216 7.14 -8.23 4.69
CA SER A 216 8.02 -7.68 3.66
C SER A 216 7.39 -7.67 2.26
N ARG A 217 6.42 -8.58 2.00
CA ARG A 217 5.73 -8.72 0.71
C ARG A 217 4.46 -7.89 0.57
N ILE A 218 4.13 -7.03 1.54
CA ILE A 218 3.04 -6.08 1.40
C ILE A 218 3.39 -5.08 0.30
N SER A 219 2.42 -4.79 -0.54
CA SER A 219 2.53 -3.81 -1.63
C SER A 219 1.42 -2.77 -1.52
N GLY A 220 1.66 -1.56 -2.00
CA GLY A 220 0.63 -0.54 -1.98
C GLY A 220 0.90 0.59 -2.95
N LYS A 221 -0.18 1.19 -3.45
CA LYS A 221 -0.19 2.44 -4.20
C LYS A 221 -1.16 3.39 -3.53
N ILE A 222 -0.63 4.50 -3.02
CA ILE A 222 -1.39 5.45 -2.22
C ILE A 222 -1.20 6.84 -2.81
N LYS A 223 -2.30 7.57 -2.92
CA LYS A 223 -2.33 8.94 -3.43
C LYS A 223 -2.31 9.94 -2.29
N PHE A 224 -1.42 10.91 -2.37
CA PHE A 224 -1.30 12.01 -1.42
C PHE A 224 -1.59 13.34 -2.13
N GLY A 225 -2.78 13.89 -1.91
CA GLY A 225 -3.21 15.11 -2.60
C GLY A 225 -3.35 14.94 -4.12
N SER A 226 -3.22 16.02 -4.88
CA SER A 226 -3.50 16.04 -6.32
C SER A 226 -2.35 15.53 -7.19
N SER A 227 -1.12 15.50 -6.71
CA SER A 227 0.07 15.28 -7.54
C SER A 227 1.10 14.31 -6.98
N GLN A 228 0.93 13.80 -5.78
CA GLN A 228 1.90 12.89 -5.17
C GLN A 228 1.30 11.48 -5.01
N GLU A 229 1.92 10.51 -5.65
CA GLU A 229 1.63 9.09 -5.46
C GLU A 229 2.84 8.42 -4.81
N ARG A 230 2.56 7.49 -3.91
CA ARG A 230 3.56 6.62 -3.31
C ARG A 230 3.23 5.19 -3.62
N GLY A 231 4.10 4.54 -4.38
CA GLY A 231 4.05 3.11 -4.63
C GLY A 231 5.18 2.40 -3.91
N PHE A 232 4.87 1.25 -3.33
CA PHE A 232 5.86 0.32 -2.81
C PHE A 232 5.46 -1.10 -3.19
N ILE A 233 6.42 -1.89 -3.63
CA ILE A 233 6.20 -3.26 -4.09
C ILE A 233 7.07 -4.17 -3.22
N GLY A 234 6.42 -5.05 -2.47
CA GLY A 234 7.08 -5.98 -1.57
C GLY A 234 7.67 -7.21 -2.26
N LEU A 235 7.30 -7.47 -3.52
CA LEU A 235 7.91 -8.54 -4.30
C LEU A 235 9.15 -7.99 -5.03
N PRO A 236 10.38 -8.44 -4.69
CA PRO A 236 11.59 -7.98 -5.35
C PRO A 236 11.60 -8.46 -6.81
N HIS A 237 11.60 -7.49 -7.75
CA HIS A 237 11.70 -7.75 -9.18
C HIS A 237 12.30 -6.51 -9.86
N ALA A 238 13.33 -6.70 -10.65
CA ALA A 238 14.15 -5.60 -11.19
C ALA A 238 13.37 -4.58 -12.06
N ILE A 239 12.23 -4.96 -12.63
CA ILE A 239 11.46 -4.11 -13.57
C ILE A 239 10.09 -3.69 -13.00
N PHE A 240 9.58 -4.27 -11.91
CA PHE A 240 8.22 -3.99 -11.43
C PHE A 240 7.97 -2.52 -11.04
N GLY A 241 9.00 -1.79 -10.67
CA GLY A 241 8.90 -0.36 -10.36
C GLY A 241 8.96 0.56 -11.58
N GLU A 242 9.45 0.08 -12.72
CA GLU A 242 9.85 0.91 -13.86
C GLU A 242 9.56 0.18 -15.18
N PHE A 243 8.28 -0.13 -15.45
CA PHE A 243 7.89 -0.79 -16.71
C PHE A 243 8.03 0.09 -17.94
N ASP A 244 7.99 1.40 -17.81
CA ASP A 244 8.01 2.37 -18.90
C ASP A 244 9.43 2.66 -19.42
N GLU A 245 10.36 2.92 -18.51
CA GLU A 245 11.76 3.14 -18.86
C GLU A 245 12.69 2.83 -17.68
N GLY A 246 13.94 2.51 -17.98
CA GLY A 246 14.93 2.23 -16.93
C GLY A 246 16.27 1.77 -17.47
N VAL A 247 17.10 1.28 -16.56
CA VAL A 247 18.42 0.71 -16.86
C VAL A 247 18.59 -0.59 -16.08
N ILE A 248 18.95 -1.66 -16.79
CA ILE A 248 19.25 -2.96 -16.18
C ILE A 248 20.65 -3.45 -16.57
N PRO A 249 21.26 -4.37 -15.80
CA PRO A 249 22.47 -5.09 -16.22
C PRO A 249 22.22 -5.89 -17.51
N LYS A 250 23.24 -6.05 -18.34
CA LYS A 250 23.14 -6.91 -19.54
C LYS A 250 22.82 -8.37 -19.20
N THR A 251 23.20 -8.84 -18.04
CA THR A 251 22.89 -10.18 -17.56
C THR A 251 21.39 -10.46 -17.44
N ASP A 252 20.58 -9.40 -17.32
CA ASP A 252 19.15 -9.46 -17.09
C ASP A 252 18.32 -9.17 -18.37
N GLU A 253 18.95 -9.23 -19.54
CA GLU A 253 18.28 -8.95 -20.83
C GLU A 253 17.09 -9.87 -21.10
N ASP A 254 17.15 -11.13 -20.70
CA ASP A 254 16.05 -12.09 -20.83
C ASP A 254 14.82 -11.68 -20.02
N LEU A 255 15.01 -10.87 -18.97
CA LEU A 255 13.93 -10.30 -18.18
C LEU A 255 13.16 -9.24 -18.97
N LEU A 256 13.85 -8.42 -19.79
CA LEU A 256 13.18 -7.49 -20.70
C LEU A 256 12.34 -8.24 -21.76
N ASP A 257 12.86 -9.35 -22.31
CA ASP A 257 12.11 -10.15 -23.29
C ASP A 257 10.83 -10.73 -22.69
N LYS A 258 10.91 -11.27 -21.48
CA LYS A 258 9.76 -11.81 -20.75
C LYS A 258 8.75 -10.73 -20.40
N THR A 259 9.23 -9.55 -19.98
CA THR A 259 8.38 -8.40 -19.64
C THR A 259 7.69 -7.86 -20.90
N GLU A 260 8.40 -7.73 -22.02
CA GLU A 260 7.83 -7.33 -23.31
C GLU A 260 6.70 -8.28 -23.74
N LEU A 261 6.92 -9.59 -23.64
CA LEU A 261 5.89 -10.60 -23.95
C LEU A 261 4.65 -10.43 -23.04
N MET A 262 4.87 -10.26 -21.74
CA MET A 262 3.80 -10.07 -20.76
C MET A 262 3.00 -8.79 -21.05
N LEU A 263 3.66 -7.67 -21.32
CA LEU A 263 3.03 -6.40 -21.69
C LEU A 263 2.25 -6.49 -23.01
N ASN A 264 2.77 -7.21 -24.01
CA ASN A 264 2.02 -7.49 -25.24
C ASN A 264 0.72 -8.23 -24.97
N ILE A 265 0.76 -9.28 -24.15
CA ILE A 265 -0.44 -10.05 -23.78
C ILE A 265 -1.43 -9.13 -23.07
N PHE A 266 -0.97 -8.34 -22.09
CA PHE A 266 -1.82 -7.47 -21.31
C PHE A 266 -2.50 -6.39 -22.15
N PHE A 267 -1.74 -5.57 -22.87
CA PHE A 267 -2.30 -4.44 -23.62
C PHE A 267 -3.15 -4.85 -24.81
N LYS A 268 -2.78 -5.93 -25.54
CA LYS A 268 -3.62 -6.49 -26.59
C LYS A 268 -4.95 -7.06 -26.09
N SER A 269 -5.00 -7.53 -24.85
CA SER A 269 -6.24 -8.01 -24.25
C SER A 269 -7.21 -6.86 -23.92
N ILE A 270 -6.68 -5.64 -23.76
CA ILE A 270 -7.45 -4.44 -23.38
C ILE A 270 -7.78 -3.57 -24.59
N TYR A 271 -6.79 -3.33 -25.47
CA TYR A 271 -6.88 -2.40 -26.57
C TYR A 271 -6.78 -3.09 -27.92
N ARG A 272 -7.78 -2.90 -28.77
CA ARG A 272 -7.85 -3.53 -30.11
C ARG A 272 -6.94 -2.87 -31.14
N ASP A 273 -6.55 -1.62 -30.93
CA ASP A 273 -5.70 -0.82 -31.80
C ASP A 273 -4.21 -1.04 -31.55
N VAL A 274 -3.85 -1.73 -30.45
CA VAL A 274 -2.46 -2.08 -30.12
C VAL A 274 -2.03 -3.31 -30.92
N GLU A 275 -1.06 -3.12 -31.81
CA GLU A 275 -0.49 -4.19 -32.63
C GLU A 275 0.69 -4.86 -31.94
N LYS A 276 1.55 -4.05 -31.29
CA LYS A 276 2.76 -4.51 -30.61
C LYS A 276 3.11 -3.59 -29.43
N VAL A 277 3.62 -4.18 -28.36
CA VAL A 277 4.32 -3.48 -27.28
C VAL A 277 5.73 -4.03 -27.19
N TYR A 278 6.74 -3.17 -27.13
CA TYR A 278 8.13 -3.59 -27.16
C TYR A 278 9.04 -2.56 -26.49
N TYR A 279 10.26 -3.00 -26.11
CA TYR A 279 11.28 -2.10 -25.58
C TYR A 279 12.25 -1.65 -26.68
N LYS A 280 12.38 -0.34 -26.86
CA LYS A 280 13.53 0.26 -27.55
C LYS A 280 14.73 0.19 -26.61
N ARG A 281 15.79 -0.50 -27.03
CA ARG A 281 16.97 -0.80 -26.22
C ARG A 281 18.19 -0.03 -26.71
N SER A 282 18.98 0.48 -25.76
CA SER A 282 20.27 1.11 -26.01
C SER A 282 21.32 0.46 -25.13
N TYR A 283 22.31 -0.18 -25.78
CA TYR A 283 23.33 -0.97 -25.11
C TYR A 283 24.52 -0.10 -24.73
N LYS A 284 24.94 -0.20 -23.47
CA LYS A 284 26.21 0.31 -22.93
C LYS A 284 27.09 -0.87 -22.57
N GLU A 285 28.31 -0.64 -22.08
CA GLU A 285 29.28 -1.71 -21.80
C GLU A 285 28.72 -2.80 -20.91
N ASN A 286 28.11 -2.47 -19.76
CA ASN A 286 27.58 -3.43 -18.78
C ASN A 286 26.09 -3.27 -18.51
N SER A 287 25.38 -2.42 -19.24
CA SER A 287 23.96 -2.13 -18.97
C SER A 287 23.17 -1.93 -20.26
N ILE A 288 21.85 -2.11 -20.13
CA ILE A 288 20.87 -1.85 -21.18
C ILE A 288 19.92 -0.77 -20.66
N ARG A 289 19.87 0.36 -21.36
CA ARG A 289 18.76 1.32 -21.17
C ARG A 289 17.60 0.91 -22.05
N TYR A 290 16.41 0.87 -21.48
CA TYR A 290 15.19 0.50 -22.16
C TYR A 290 14.12 1.59 -22.04
N GLN A 291 13.25 1.67 -23.05
CA GLN A 291 12.09 2.57 -23.10
C GLN A 291 10.93 1.82 -23.75
N LEU A 292 9.76 1.86 -23.15
CA LEU A 292 8.56 1.19 -23.65
C LEU A 292 7.98 1.92 -24.84
N MET A 293 7.71 1.18 -25.90
CA MET A 293 7.12 1.64 -27.14
C MET A 293 5.85 0.83 -27.44
N GLN A 294 4.93 1.45 -28.16
CA GLN A 294 3.77 0.75 -28.73
C GLN A 294 3.64 1.02 -30.22
N THR A 295 3.33 -0.02 -30.99
CA THR A 295 2.85 0.10 -32.37
C THR A 295 1.33 0.05 -32.34
N LYS A 296 0.69 1.10 -32.84
CA LYS A 296 -0.78 1.23 -32.89
C LYS A 296 -1.29 1.57 -34.30
N MET A 297 -2.49 1.10 -34.59
CA MET A 297 -3.22 1.49 -35.79
C MET A 297 -3.83 2.90 -35.61
N LEU A 298 -3.23 3.91 -36.20
CA LEU A 298 -3.67 5.31 -36.14
C LEU A 298 -3.99 5.84 -37.53
N ALA A 299 -5.25 6.26 -37.73
CA ALA A 299 -5.75 6.75 -39.03
C ALA A 299 -5.44 5.80 -40.20
N GLY A 300 -5.61 4.49 -40.01
CA GLY A 300 -5.39 3.46 -41.00
C GLY A 300 -3.92 3.13 -41.30
N LYS A 301 -2.98 3.57 -40.46
CA LYS A 301 -1.54 3.28 -40.57
C LYS A 301 -0.97 2.83 -39.23
N SER A 302 -0.13 1.82 -39.26
CA SER A 302 0.70 1.41 -38.11
C SER A 302 1.72 2.49 -37.80
N ARG A 303 1.79 2.92 -36.54
CA ARG A 303 2.72 3.94 -36.05
C ARG A 303 3.31 3.50 -34.71
N ASP A 304 4.61 3.72 -34.58
CA ASP A 304 5.31 3.56 -33.31
C ASP A 304 5.19 4.85 -32.50
N ILE A 305 4.78 4.70 -31.26
CA ILE A 305 4.67 5.80 -30.28
C ILE A 305 5.37 5.44 -29.00
N GLU A 306 5.95 6.41 -28.34
CA GLU A 306 6.49 6.24 -26.98
C GLU A 306 5.32 6.06 -26.00
N PHE A 307 5.48 5.15 -25.04
CA PHE A 307 4.41 4.88 -24.08
C PHE A 307 4.05 6.11 -23.22
N SER A 308 5.01 7.00 -23.00
CA SER A 308 4.81 8.30 -22.33
C SER A 308 3.80 9.22 -23.03
N MET A 309 3.55 9.00 -24.33
CA MET A 309 2.57 9.76 -25.13
C MET A 309 1.15 9.15 -25.07
N GLU A 310 0.97 8.03 -24.39
CA GLU A 310 -0.33 7.40 -24.21
C GLU A 310 -1.25 8.21 -23.30
N SER A 311 -2.55 7.89 -23.37
CA SER A 311 -3.53 8.49 -22.47
C SER A 311 -3.20 8.23 -21.02
N THR A 312 -3.60 9.15 -20.12
CA THR A 312 -3.39 8.98 -18.66
C THR A 312 -3.98 7.66 -18.16
N GLY A 313 -5.12 7.21 -18.71
CA GLY A 313 -5.72 5.92 -18.34
C GLY A 313 -4.87 4.72 -18.74
N THR A 314 -4.22 4.76 -19.93
CA THR A 314 -3.31 3.70 -20.37
C THR A 314 -2.05 3.67 -19.51
N GLN A 315 -1.51 4.84 -19.17
CA GLN A 315 -0.35 4.96 -18.26
C GLN A 315 -0.70 4.46 -16.84
N SER A 316 -1.88 4.83 -16.31
CA SER A 316 -2.37 4.34 -15.01
C SER A 316 -2.47 2.81 -14.98
N LEU A 317 -2.92 2.17 -16.06
CA LEU A 317 -2.97 0.70 -16.15
C LEU A 317 -1.58 0.06 -16.07
N LEU A 318 -0.58 0.66 -16.72
CA LEU A 318 0.81 0.17 -16.63
C LEU A 318 1.32 0.26 -15.19
N GLN A 319 1.05 1.38 -14.49
CA GLN A 319 1.44 1.59 -13.10
C GLN A 319 0.71 0.67 -12.11
N LEU A 320 -0.53 0.26 -12.42
CA LEU A 320 -1.33 -0.65 -11.59
C LEU A 320 -0.92 -2.12 -11.78
N LEU A 321 -0.36 -2.46 -12.95
CA LEU A 321 -0.06 -3.84 -13.32
C LEU A 321 0.82 -4.58 -12.31
N PRO A 322 1.92 -4.03 -11.76
CA PRO A 322 2.72 -4.71 -10.75
C PRO A 322 1.90 -5.14 -9.54
N PHE A 323 1.01 -4.26 -9.05
CA PHE A 323 0.16 -4.54 -7.88
C PHE A 323 -0.87 -5.63 -8.18
N MET A 324 -1.38 -5.69 -9.41
CA MET A 324 -2.26 -6.78 -9.86
C MET A 324 -1.50 -8.12 -9.90
N LEU A 325 -0.26 -8.12 -10.37
CA LEU A 325 0.57 -9.33 -10.44
C LEU A 325 0.95 -9.86 -9.06
N VAL A 326 1.31 -8.99 -8.10
CA VAL A 326 1.72 -9.44 -6.75
C VAL A 326 0.57 -10.08 -5.99
N VAL A 327 -0.69 -9.64 -6.17
CA VAL A 327 -1.84 -10.28 -5.51
C VAL A 327 -2.23 -11.60 -6.15
N VAL A 328 -2.04 -11.76 -7.44
CA VAL A 328 -2.19 -13.04 -8.13
C VAL A 328 -1.09 -14.02 -7.69
N HIS A 329 0.11 -13.53 -7.39
CA HIS A 329 1.21 -14.33 -6.84
C HIS A 329 0.99 -14.78 -5.38
N GLY A 330 0.05 -14.16 -4.64
CA GLY A 330 -0.25 -14.53 -3.24
C GLY A 330 0.10 -13.49 -2.19
N SER A 331 0.62 -12.32 -2.60
CA SER A 331 0.95 -11.21 -1.69
C SER A 331 -0.30 -10.36 -1.34
N THR A 332 -0.17 -9.49 -0.34
CA THR A 332 -1.19 -8.50 -0.01
C THR A 332 -0.88 -7.18 -0.71
N ALA A 333 -1.89 -6.58 -1.36
CA ALA A 333 -1.77 -5.22 -1.88
C ALA A 333 -2.96 -4.35 -1.48
N ILE A 334 -2.64 -3.05 -1.24
CA ILE A 334 -3.64 -2.00 -1.09
C ILE A 334 -3.46 -0.97 -2.20
N ILE A 335 -4.53 -0.64 -2.91
CA ILE A 335 -4.49 0.33 -4.00
C ILE A 335 -5.55 1.39 -3.72
N ASP A 336 -5.06 2.60 -3.51
CA ASP A 336 -5.91 3.77 -3.28
C ASP A 336 -6.32 4.37 -4.62
N GLU A 337 -7.61 4.71 -4.74
CA GLU A 337 -8.22 5.27 -5.96
C GLU A 337 -7.87 4.45 -7.23
N PHE A 338 -8.10 3.14 -7.19
CA PHE A 338 -7.78 2.20 -8.27
C PHE A 338 -8.33 2.60 -9.65
N ASP A 339 -9.44 3.31 -9.68
CA ASP A 339 -10.19 3.71 -10.86
C ASP A 339 -9.74 5.04 -11.46
N THR A 340 -8.75 5.74 -10.88
CA THR A 340 -8.33 7.07 -11.35
C THR A 340 -7.80 7.02 -12.79
N GLY A 341 -8.47 7.78 -13.66
CA GLY A 341 -8.10 7.94 -15.06
C GLY A 341 -8.46 6.76 -15.97
N VAL A 342 -9.00 5.66 -15.43
CA VAL A 342 -9.39 4.48 -16.20
C VAL A 342 -10.91 4.43 -16.39
N HIS A 343 -11.36 4.08 -17.60
CA HIS A 343 -12.79 3.97 -17.91
C HIS A 343 -13.48 2.93 -17.02
N ASP A 344 -14.61 3.30 -16.40
CA ASP A 344 -15.35 2.52 -15.40
C ASP A 344 -15.62 1.06 -15.81
N LEU A 345 -16.07 0.83 -17.04
CA LEU A 345 -16.33 -0.53 -17.55
C LEU A 345 -15.04 -1.37 -17.67
N LEU A 346 -13.92 -0.73 -17.95
CA LEU A 346 -12.63 -1.41 -18.01
C LEU A 346 -12.17 -1.78 -16.59
N VAL A 347 -12.28 -0.84 -15.65
CA VAL A 347 -12.05 -1.10 -14.22
C VAL A 347 -12.87 -2.29 -13.74
N GLN A 348 -14.18 -2.31 -14.06
CA GLN A 348 -15.08 -3.41 -13.67
C GLN A 348 -14.62 -4.76 -14.22
N LYS A 349 -14.24 -4.82 -15.50
CA LYS A 349 -13.73 -6.06 -16.12
C LYS A 349 -12.42 -6.53 -15.51
N LEU A 350 -11.48 -5.61 -15.27
CA LEU A 350 -10.18 -5.92 -14.67
C LEU A 350 -10.34 -6.45 -13.23
N VAL A 351 -11.10 -5.76 -12.39
CA VAL A 351 -11.34 -6.18 -11.00
C VAL A 351 -12.04 -7.53 -10.95
N ARG A 352 -13.01 -7.79 -11.85
CA ARG A 352 -13.66 -9.10 -11.95
C ARG A 352 -12.68 -10.20 -12.39
N SER A 353 -11.81 -9.92 -13.36
CA SER A 353 -10.77 -10.87 -13.79
C SER A 353 -9.78 -11.15 -12.66
N LEU A 354 -9.35 -10.11 -11.94
CA LEU A 354 -8.49 -10.26 -10.77
C LEU A 354 -9.15 -11.12 -9.69
N TYR A 355 -10.39 -10.85 -9.32
CA TYR A 355 -11.12 -11.57 -8.27
C TYR A 355 -11.10 -13.08 -8.49
N ASN A 356 -11.27 -13.54 -9.73
CA ASN A 356 -11.26 -14.95 -10.09
C ASN A 356 -9.88 -15.61 -10.01
N ASN A 357 -8.79 -14.82 -9.95
CA ASN A 357 -7.40 -15.30 -9.98
C ASN A 357 -6.61 -14.95 -8.71
N LEU A 358 -7.22 -14.28 -7.72
CA LEU A 358 -6.53 -13.89 -6.50
C LEU A 358 -6.08 -15.09 -5.68
N GLN A 359 -4.81 -15.12 -5.34
CA GLN A 359 -4.19 -16.01 -4.37
C GLN A 359 -3.88 -15.27 -3.06
N GLY A 360 -3.62 -13.95 -3.16
CA GLY A 360 -3.37 -13.05 -2.05
C GLY A 360 -4.59 -12.24 -1.63
N GLN A 361 -4.34 -11.09 -1.01
CA GLN A 361 -5.37 -10.18 -0.52
C GLN A 361 -5.26 -8.83 -1.22
N LEU A 362 -6.36 -8.36 -1.81
CA LEU A 362 -6.47 -7.08 -2.48
C LEU A 362 -7.47 -6.18 -1.75
N ILE A 363 -7.00 -5.03 -1.29
CA ILE A 363 -7.81 -3.97 -0.70
C ILE A 363 -7.81 -2.79 -1.68
N LEU A 364 -8.98 -2.40 -2.17
CA LEU A 364 -9.16 -1.30 -3.11
C LEU A 364 -9.99 -0.20 -2.48
N THR A 365 -9.52 1.03 -2.56
CA THR A 365 -10.41 2.18 -2.36
C THR A 365 -10.87 2.70 -3.73
N THR A 366 -12.11 3.11 -3.83
CA THR A 366 -12.71 3.48 -5.12
C THR A 366 -13.93 4.38 -4.95
N HIS A 367 -14.22 5.17 -5.98
CA HIS A 367 -15.48 5.89 -6.15
C HIS A 367 -16.39 5.24 -7.23
N ASN A 368 -15.88 4.22 -7.92
CA ASN A 368 -16.60 3.56 -9.00
C ASN A 368 -17.72 2.67 -8.47
N THR A 369 -18.94 3.19 -8.46
CA THR A 369 -20.14 2.47 -7.98
C THR A 369 -20.54 1.29 -8.87
N LEU A 370 -20.04 1.18 -10.12
CA LEU A 370 -20.29 0.02 -10.97
C LEU A 370 -19.69 -1.27 -10.40
N LEU A 371 -18.64 -1.15 -9.59
CA LEU A 371 -18.04 -2.33 -8.91
C LEU A 371 -19.01 -2.97 -7.91
N MET A 372 -19.97 -2.23 -7.35
CA MET A 372 -21.01 -2.79 -6.47
C MET A 372 -21.96 -3.74 -7.20
N GLU A 373 -22.05 -3.63 -8.54
CA GLU A 373 -22.87 -4.47 -9.42
C GLU A 373 -22.07 -5.59 -10.09
N SER A 374 -20.79 -5.76 -9.74
CA SER A 374 -19.86 -6.70 -10.41
C SER A 374 -20.03 -8.17 -9.99
N GLY A 375 -21.00 -8.48 -9.12
CA GLY A 375 -21.29 -9.83 -8.66
C GLY A 375 -20.36 -10.33 -7.55
N PHE A 376 -19.58 -9.46 -6.93
CA PHE A 376 -18.79 -9.80 -5.73
C PHE A 376 -19.70 -10.06 -4.54
N PRO A 377 -19.26 -10.87 -3.56
CA PRO A 377 -19.96 -11.02 -2.29
C PRO A 377 -20.19 -9.65 -1.65
N LYS A 378 -21.40 -9.37 -1.22
CA LYS A 378 -21.77 -8.07 -0.61
C LYS A 378 -20.95 -7.80 0.65
N GLU A 379 -20.52 -8.84 1.34
CA GLU A 379 -19.64 -8.74 2.52
C GLU A 379 -18.21 -8.21 2.20
N ASN A 380 -17.85 -8.09 0.91
CA ASN A 380 -16.57 -7.52 0.48
C ASN A 380 -16.63 -5.99 0.34
N ILE A 381 -17.81 -5.37 0.49
CA ILE A 381 -18.02 -3.94 0.30
C ILE A 381 -18.10 -3.27 1.67
N TYR A 382 -17.27 -2.25 1.86
CA TYR A 382 -17.19 -1.43 3.05
C TYR A 382 -17.43 0.02 2.72
N VAL A 383 -17.97 0.75 3.67
CA VAL A 383 -18.16 2.19 3.58
C VAL A 383 -17.49 2.84 4.80
N ILE A 384 -16.71 3.88 4.55
CA ILE A 384 -16.25 4.80 5.58
C ILE A 384 -17.23 5.96 5.60
N SER A 385 -17.82 6.20 6.76
CA SER A 385 -18.79 7.28 7.00
C SER A 385 -18.35 8.12 8.18
N GLU A 386 -18.85 9.33 8.22
CA GLU A 386 -18.76 10.19 9.40
C GLU A 386 -19.96 9.96 10.31
N ILE A 387 -19.69 9.74 11.57
CA ILE A 387 -20.70 9.68 12.62
C ILE A 387 -20.73 10.98 13.43
N GLU A 388 -21.45 11.01 14.53
CA GLU A 388 -21.56 12.19 15.39
C GLU A 388 -20.18 12.72 15.80
N ASN A 389 -20.06 14.05 15.92
CA ASN A 389 -18.84 14.77 16.31
C ASN A 389 -17.62 14.62 15.36
N GLY A 390 -17.83 14.24 14.10
CA GLY A 390 -16.75 14.13 13.13
C GLY A 390 -15.90 12.86 13.24
N GLU A 391 -16.28 11.93 14.12
CA GLU A 391 -15.65 10.62 14.20
C GLU A 391 -15.93 9.81 12.93
N LYS A 392 -14.97 8.98 12.55
CA LYS A 392 -15.09 8.12 11.36
C LYS A 392 -15.34 6.68 11.79
N GLU A 393 -16.20 6.02 11.04
CA GLU A 393 -16.49 4.59 11.17
C GLU A 393 -16.24 3.89 9.83
N ILE A 394 -15.77 2.64 9.87
CA ILE A 394 -15.69 1.76 8.70
C ILE A 394 -16.59 0.55 8.92
N GLN A 395 -17.58 0.38 8.08
CA GLN A 395 -18.57 -0.69 8.25
C GLN A 395 -18.80 -1.46 6.95
N CYS A 396 -18.89 -2.79 7.07
CA CYS A 396 -19.34 -3.64 5.97
C CYS A 396 -20.83 -3.38 5.68
N ILE A 397 -21.21 -3.26 4.43
CA ILE A 397 -22.61 -2.99 4.04
C ILE A 397 -23.59 -4.04 4.56
N THR A 398 -23.12 -5.24 4.86
CA THR A 398 -23.97 -6.33 5.41
C THR A 398 -24.27 -6.18 6.89
N HIS A 399 -23.65 -5.22 7.59
CA HIS A 399 -23.85 -4.95 9.02
C HIS A 399 -24.78 -3.74 9.29
N TYR A 400 -25.22 -3.06 8.24
CA TYR A 400 -26.28 -2.05 8.38
C TYR A 400 -27.63 -2.73 8.70
N ASP A 401 -28.50 -2.06 9.45
CA ASP A 401 -29.78 -2.61 9.96
C ASP A 401 -30.77 -3.08 8.89
N GLN A 402 -30.54 -2.73 7.64
CA GLN A 402 -31.37 -3.14 6.53
C GLN A 402 -31.05 -4.57 6.08
N LYS A 403 -32.05 -5.45 6.04
CA LYS A 403 -31.91 -6.79 5.49
C LYS A 403 -31.55 -6.72 4.01
N ILE A 404 -30.31 -7.05 3.68
CA ILE A 404 -29.83 -7.12 2.31
C ILE A 404 -30.24 -8.47 1.73
N HIS A 405 -31.27 -8.47 0.88
CA HIS A 405 -31.69 -9.65 0.12
C HIS A 405 -30.78 -9.89 -1.10
N ALA A 406 -30.81 -11.10 -1.67
CA ALA A 406 -30.02 -11.42 -2.85
C ALA A 406 -30.23 -10.43 -4.03
N ASN A 407 -31.48 -9.98 -4.22
CA ASN A 407 -31.86 -9.09 -5.31
C ASN A 407 -31.76 -7.58 -4.96
N THR A 408 -31.21 -7.23 -3.79
CA THR A 408 -31.06 -5.82 -3.40
C THR A 408 -30.04 -5.15 -4.31
N ASN A 409 -30.44 -4.05 -4.95
CA ASN A 409 -29.51 -3.21 -5.70
C ASN A 409 -28.69 -2.33 -4.75
N ILE A 410 -27.48 -2.80 -4.42
CA ILE A 410 -26.56 -2.14 -3.48
C ILE A 410 -26.15 -0.77 -3.98
N ARG A 411 -25.88 -0.63 -5.30
CA ARG A 411 -25.50 0.64 -5.89
C ARG A 411 -26.58 1.70 -5.70
N LYS A 412 -27.84 1.32 -5.94
CA LYS A 412 -28.96 2.23 -5.71
C LYS A 412 -29.05 2.65 -4.24
N GLN A 413 -28.99 1.71 -3.31
CA GLN A 413 -29.01 2.01 -1.87
C GLN A 413 -27.86 2.93 -1.46
N TYR A 414 -26.64 2.69 -2.00
CA TYR A 414 -25.50 3.56 -1.75
C TYR A 414 -25.76 4.99 -2.24
N LEU A 415 -26.26 5.15 -3.48
CA LEU A 415 -26.58 6.45 -4.06
C LEU A 415 -27.77 7.15 -3.39
N ASP A 416 -28.70 6.38 -2.82
CA ASP A 416 -29.81 6.89 -1.99
C ASP A 416 -29.37 7.27 -0.56
N GLY A 417 -28.08 7.17 -0.21
CA GLY A 417 -27.52 7.56 1.09
C GLY A 417 -27.68 6.53 2.21
N THR A 418 -28.19 5.33 1.92
CA THR A 418 -28.48 4.28 2.94
C THR A 418 -27.26 3.92 3.80
N TYR A 419 -26.05 4.04 3.26
CA TYR A 419 -24.81 3.63 3.92
C TYR A 419 -23.97 4.83 4.40
N HIS A 420 -24.51 6.05 4.37
CA HIS A 420 -23.86 7.28 4.85
C HIS A 420 -22.48 7.57 4.22
N GLY A 421 -22.24 7.05 3.01
CA GLY A 421 -20.96 7.20 2.31
C GLY A 421 -20.96 8.17 1.14
N ILE A 422 -22.05 8.92 0.98
CA ILE A 422 -22.19 9.97 -0.04
C ILE A 422 -22.14 11.35 0.61
N PRO A 423 -21.60 12.37 -0.08
CA PRO A 423 -21.53 13.71 0.47
C PRO A 423 -22.92 14.35 0.60
N ASP A 424 -23.15 15.04 1.72
CA ASP A 424 -24.26 15.95 1.88
C ASP A 424 -23.85 17.31 1.29
N LEU A 425 -24.35 17.60 0.09
CA LEU A 425 -23.94 18.77 -0.67
C LEU A 425 -24.96 19.89 -0.53
N ASN A 426 -24.52 21.04 -0.02
CA ASN A 426 -25.25 22.28 -0.17
C ASN A 426 -24.97 22.89 -1.54
N ASP A 427 -25.96 23.60 -2.09
CA ASP A 427 -25.77 24.33 -3.33
C ASP A 427 -24.67 25.39 -3.20
N VAL A 428 -23.76 25.44 -4.17
CA VAL A 428 -22.70 26.45 -4.24
C VAL A 428 -23.17 27.64 -5.05
N ASP A 429 -23.30 28.82 -4.41
CA ASP A 429 -23.60 30.07 -5.11
C ASP A 429 -22.33 30.69 -5.71
N PHE A 430 -22.06 30.36 -6.97
CA PHE A 430 -20.91 30.92 -7.71
C PHE A 430 -21.01 32.42 -7.92
N GLN A 431 -22.21 33.02 -7.91
CA GLN A 431 -22.37 34.48 -8.03
C GLN A 431 -21.88 35.16 -6.75
N GLN A 432 -22.23 34.61 -5.59
CA GLN A 432 -21.74 35.07 -4.33
C GLN A 432 -20.20 35.00 -4.25
N LEU A 433 -19.61 33.89 -4.74
CA LEU A 433 -18.13 33.75 -4.77
C LEU A 433 -17.48 34.84 -5.62
N LEU A 434 -17.98 35.10 -6.82
CA LEU A 434 -17.50 36.15 -7.72
C LEU A 434 -17.62 37.53 -7.08
N SER A 435 -18.80 37.86 -6.50
CA SER A 435 -19.05 39.16 -5.84
C SER A 435 -18.10 39.36 -4.65
N THR A 436 -17.76 38.29 -3.90
CA THR A 436 -16.82 38.35 -2.78
C THR A 436 -15.40 38.69 -3.24
N LEU A 437 -15.02 38.30 -4.47
CA LEU A 437 -13.76 38.69 -5.11
C LEU A 437 -13.79 40.09 -5.74
N GLY A 438 -14.91 40.80 -5.65
CA GLY A 438 -15.10 42.11 -6.28
C GLY A 438 -15.29 42.04 -7.81
N ILE A 439 -15.56 40.83 -8.34
CA ILE A 439 -15.83 40.62 -9.76
C ILE A 439 -17.36 40.71 -9.97
N HIS A 440 -17.79 41.84 -10.44
CA HIS A 440 -19.20 42.05 -10.80
C HIS A 440 -19.37 41.83 -12.31
N LYS A 441 -20.55 41.34 -12.72
CA LYS A 441 -20.90 41.36 -14.14
C LYS A 441 -20.89 42.84 -14.56
N ASP A 442 -20.01 43.22 -15.47
CA ASP A 442 -20.11 44.50 -16.12
C ASP A 442 -21.49 44.58 -16.80
N ASP A 443 -22.32 45.51 -16.36
CA ASP A 443 -23.50 45.92 -17.06
C ASP A 443 -23.07 46.72 -18.33
N ASN A 444 -22.40 46.02 -19.25
CA ASN A 444 -22.16 46.53 -20.57
C ASN A 444 -23.45 46.38 -21.39
N LYS A 445 -24.26 47.41 -21.33
CA LYS A 445 -25.22 47.72 -22.38
C LYS A 445 -24.54 48.43 -23.54
#